data_127a41799ab40bdc5ea903ed18dca6ec
#
_entry.id   127a41799ab40bdc5ea903ed18dca6ec
#
_cell.length_a   1.000
_cell.length_b   1.000
_cell.length_c   1.000
_cell.angle_alpha   90.00
_cell.angle_beta   90.00
_cell.angle_gamma   90.00
#
_symmetry.space_group_name_H-M   'P 1'
#
loop_
_entity.id
_entity.type
_entity.pdbx_description
1 polymer ?
#
loop_
_entity_poly.entity_id
_entity_poly.type
_entity_poly.pdbx_seq_one_letter_code
_entity_poly.pdbx_strand_id
1 'polypeptide(L)'
;MAADRALHRDRSGPLWLKDPQIARLVAEAIVAGEQERRFYELSAWVLMPNHVHLLILPKVATAAITRWLKGSTARRANQLLGRTGLSFWQDESYDHWVRNTKEFDRIIGYIEENPVSAGLVGAMELWPWSSAAWQAKPPAPPHGHPPRVVQEM
;
A
#
# COMPACT_ATOMS: atom_id res chain seq x y z
N MET A 1 -14.62 2.25 -14.38
CA MET A 1 -14.58 3.43 -13.49
C MET A 1 -13.16 3.91 -13.35
N ALA A 2 -12.94 5.20 -13.15
CA ALA A 2 -11.59 5.79 -13.10
C ALA A 2 -10.72 5.18 -12.00
N ALA A 3 -11.30 4.90 -10.82
CA ALA A 3 -10.58 4.27 -9.71
C ALA A 3 -10.07 2.87 -10.06
N ASP A 4 -10.90 2.07 -10.73
CA ASP A 4 -10.52 0.71 -11.11
C ASP A 4 -9.41 0.73 -12.16
N ARG A 5 -9.45 1.67 -13.09
CA ARG A 5 -8.38 1.82 -14.07
C ARG A 5 -7.04 2.20 -13.45
N ALA A 6 -7.06 3.09 -12.44
CA ALA A 6 -5.85 3.46 -11.73
C ALA A 6 -5.26 2.27 -10.98
N LEU A 7 -6.12 1.44 -10.37
CA LEU A 7 -5.69 0.27 -9.61
C LEU A 7 -5.26 -0.91 -10.49
N HIS A 8 -5.69 -0.95 -11.75
CA HIS A 8 -5.35 -2.01 -12.69
C HIS A 8 -4.18 -1.68 -13.61
N ARG A 9 -3.37 -0.68 -13.28
CA ARG A 9 -2.23 -0.32 -14.10
C ARG A 9 -1.26 -1.49 -14.21
N ASP A 10 -0.83 -1.75 -15.44
CA ASP A 10 0.21 -2.71 -15.71
C ASP A 10 1.53 -2.17 -15.15
N ARG A 11 2.13 -2.92 -14.24
CA ARG A 11 3.36 -2.56 -13.58
C ARG A 11 4.47 -3.51 -14.00
N SER A 12 5.35 -3.03 -14.86
CA SER A 12 6.58 -3.72 -15.19
C SER A 12 7.68 -3.28 -14.23
N GLY A 13 8.71 -4.09 -14.09
CA GLY A 13 9.86 -3.73 -13.28
C GLY A 13 10.31 -4.85 -12.35
N PRO A 14 11.37 -4.60 -11.56
CA PRO A 14 11.92 -5.60 -10.66
C PRO A 14 10.91 -6.08 -9.62
N LEU A 15 11.02 -7.35 -9.25
CA LEU A 15 10.13 -8.01 -8.30
C LEU A 15 10.76 -8.07 -6.90
N TRP A 16 11.36 -6.96 -6.43
CA TRP A 16 12.07 -6.91 -5.15
C TRP A 16 11.19 -7.30 -3.97
N LEU A 17 9.88 -7.00 -4.05
CA LEU A 17 8.95 -7.26 -2.95
C LEU A 17 8.57 -8.75 -2.83
N LYS A 18 9.04 -9.60 -3.73
CA LYS A 18 8.94 -11.06 -3.57
C LYS A 18 9.88 -11.57 -2.48
N ASP A 19 10.97 -10.89 -2.21
CA ASP A 19 11.88 -11.25 -1.12
C ASP A 19 11.20 -10.97 0.22
N PRO A 20 10.99 -12.01 1.07
CA PRO A 20 10.30 -11.82 2.36
C PRO A 20 10.97 -10.80 3.28
N GLN A 21 12.28 -10.64 3.24
CA GLN A 21 12.98 -9.64 4.05
C GLN A 21 12.61 -8.23 3.60
N ILE A 22 12.55 -8.01 2.29
CA ILE A 22 12.18 -6.71 1.73
C ILE A 22 10.70 -6.44 1.98
N ALA A 23 9.83 -7.42 1.73
CA ALA A 23 8.40 -7.29 1.97
C ALA A 23 8.10 -6.95 3.44
N ARG A 24 8.75 -7.63 4.39
CA ARG A 24 8.58 -7.35 5.81
C ARG A 24 8.99 -5.92 6.17
N LEU A 25 10.11 -5.48 5.65
CA LEU A 25 10.62 -4.13 5.89
C LEU A 25 9.62 -3.06 5.41
N VAL A 26 9.06 -3.25 4.24
CA VAL A 26 8.07 -2.32 3.68
C VAL A 26 6.75 -2.38 4.47
N ALA A 27 6.27 -3.58 4.78
CA ALA A 27 5.06 -3.77 5.57
C ALA A 27 5.17 -3.11 6.96
N GLU A 28 6.30 -3.30 7.63
CA GLU A 28 6.56 -2.67 8.93
C GLU A 28 6.59 -1.14 8.83
N ALA A 29 7.15 -0.59 7.76
CA ALA A 29 7.16 0.86 7.53
C ALA A 29 5.74 1.41 7.33
N ILE A 30 4.90 0.69 6.60
CA ILE A 30 3.50 1.06 6.38
C ILE A 30 2.76 1.15 7.72
N VAL A 31 2.90 0.14 8.55
CA VAL A 31 2.26 0.10 9.89
C VAL A 31 2.85 1.18 10.81
N ALA A 32 4.15 1.41 10.76
CA ALA A 32 4.81 2.46 11.55
C ALA A 32 4.35 3.87 11.16
N GLY A 33 4.00 4.08 9.90
CA GLY A 33 3.44 5.35 9.44
C GLY A 33 2.16 5.72 10.17
N GLU A 34 1.33 4.73 10.51
CA GLU A 34 0.14 4.93 11.32
C GLU A 34 0.47 5.01 12.81
N GLN A 35 1.14 3.99 13.34
CA GLN A 35 1.25 3.78 14.79
C GLN A 35 2.31 4.65 15.45
N GLU A 36 3.42 4.89 14.79
CA GLU A 36 4.54 5.64 15.33
C GLU A 36 4.58 7.09 14.84
N ARG A 37 4.48 7.28 13.53
CA ARG A 37 4.56 8.59 12.89
C ARG A 37 3.25 9.35 12.93
N ARG A 38 2.13 8.64 12.99
CA ARG A 38 0.78 9.23 12.95
C ARG A 38 0.56 10.10 11.71
N PHE A 39 1.12 9.68 10.59
CA PHE A 39 0.98 10.39 9.32
C PHE A 39 -0.36 10.10 8.64
N TYR A 40 -1.01 8.99 9.01
CA TYR A 40 -2.29 8.59 8.44
C TYR A 40 -3.00 7.57 9.34
N GLU A 41 -4.27 7.35 9.08
CA GLU A 41 -5.01 6.17 9.53
C GLU A 41 -5.04 5.18 8.37
N LEU A 42 -4.68 3.94 8.64
CA LEU A 42 -4.53 2.88 7.65
C LEU A 42 -5.81 2.05 7.58
N SER A 43 -6.47 2.03 6.42
CA SER A 43 -7.72 1.28 6.22
C SER A 43 -7.49 -0.06 5.55
N ALA A 44 -6.62 -0.11 4.55
CA ALA A 44 -6.24 -1.34 3.86
C ALA A 44 -4.91 -1.16 3.17
N TRP A 45 -4.19 -2.25 2.96
CA TRP A 45 -2.93 -2.23 2.23
C TRP A 45 -2.59 -3.59 1.68
N VAL A 46 -1.81 -3.62 0.62
CA VAL A 46 -1.25 -4.86 0.07
C VAL A 46 0.09 -4.55 -0.60
N LEU A 47 1.07 -5.44 -0.38
CA LEU A 47 2.32 -5.46 -1.14
C LEU A 47 2.19 -6.52 -2.22
N MET A 48 2.20 -6.10 -3.47
CA MET A 48 2.35 -6.97 -4.62
C MET A 48 3.84 -7.13 -4.93
N PRO A 49 4.25 -8.10 -5.76
CA PRO A 49 5.68 -8.34 -5.99
C PRO A 49 6.49 -7.13 -6.45
N ASN A 50 5.88 -6.14 -7.09
CA ASN A 50 6.57 -4.97 -7.63
C ASN A 50 5.87 -3.64 -7.39
N HIS A 51 4.83 -3.60 -6.55
CA HIS A 51 4.13 -2.36 -6.22
C HIS A 51 3.31 -2.51 -4.95
N VAL A 52 2.80 -1.39 -4.45
CA VAL A 52 2.07 -1.32 -3.19
C VAL A 52 0.82 -0.47 -3.38
N HIS A 53 -0.29 -0.91 -2.79
CA HIS A 53 -1.51 -0.11 -2.67
C HIS A 53 -1.81 0.16 -1.20
N LEU A 54 -2.10 1.41 -0.87
CA LEU A 54 -2.49 1.85 0.46
C LEU A 54 -3.80 2.61 0.38
N LEU A 55 -4.75 2.29 1.25
CA LEU A 55 -5.95 3.11 1.46
C LEU A 55 -5.81 3.76 2.83
N ILE A 56 -5.67 5.08 2.85
CA ILE A 56 -5.35 5.83 4.07
C ILE A 56 -6.25 7.05 4.23
N LEU A 57 -6.41 7.49 5.50
CA LEU A 57 -6.85 8.82 5.84
C LEU A 57 -5.59 9.64 6.18
N PRO A 58 -5.13 10.54 5.29
CA PRO A 58 -3.89 11.27 5.52
C PRO A 58 -4.09 12.32 6.61
N LYS A 59 -3.11 12.46 7.50
CA LYS A 59 -3.03 13.50 8.52
C LYS A 59 -1.97 14.54 8.22
N VAL A 60 -1.18 14.29 7.20
CA VAL A 60 -0.19 15.23 6.63
C VAL A 60 -0.33 15.18 5.11
N ALA A 61 0.38 16.03 4.39
CA ALA A 61 0.32 16.05 2.94
C ALA A 61 0.68 14.69 2.34
N THR A 62 -0.08 14.22 1.34
CA THR A 62 0.13 12.93 0.71
C THR A 62 1.53 12.83 0.10
N ALA A 63 2.06 13.90 -0.46
CA ALA A 63 3.42 13.94 -0.99
C ALA A 63 4.47 13.70 0.09
N ALA A 64 4.24 14.18 1.31
CA ALA A 64 5.14 13.93 2.44
C ALA A 64 5.11 12.46 2.87
N ILE A 65 3.93 11.84 2.86
CA ILE A 65 3.77 10.40 3.16
C ILE A 65 4.55 9.56 2.15
N THR A 66 4.34 9.79 0.88
CA THR A 66 5.01 9.06 -0.20
C THR A 66 6.53 9.22 -0.12
N ARG A 67 7.00 10.44 0.11
CA ARG A 67 8.44 10.73 0.23
C ARG A 67 9.05 9.98 1.41
N TRP A 68 8.38 9.99 2.55
CA TRP A 68 8.86 9.29 3.73
C TRP A 68 8.88 7.78 3.53
N LEU A 69 7.78 7.20 3.04
CA LEU A 69 7.69 5.75 2.80
C LEU A 69 8.74 5.29 1.79
N LYS A 70 8.83 5.97 0.65
CA LYS A 70 9.81 5.60 -0.38
C LYS A 70 11.24 5.79 0.09
N GLY A 71 11.54 6.91 0.74
CA GLY A 71 12.90 7.23 1.18
C GLY A 71 13.40 6.28 2.25
N SER A 72 12.62 6.05 3.30
CA SER A 72 13.04 5.20 4.41
C SER A 72 13.16 3.73 3.99
N THR A 73 12.23 3.22 3.20
CA THR A 73 12.25 1.83 2.75
C THR A 73 13.33 1.59 1.69
N ALA A 74 13.52 2.53 0.76
CA ALA A 74 14.56 2.41 -0.27
C ALA A 74 15.96 2.30 0.34
N ARG A 75 16.26 3.13 1.33
CA ARG A 75 17.59 3.10 1.98
C ARG A 75 17.85 1.73 2.59
N ARG A 76 16.92 1.22 3.37
CA ARG A 76 17.05 -0.06 4.07
C ARG A 76 17.04 -1.24 3.10
N ALA A 77 16.16 -1.23 2.11
CA ALA A 77 16.06 -2.26 1.11
C ALA A 77 17.34 -2.36 0.28
N ASN A 78 17.87 -1.23 -0.16
CA ASN A 78 19.11 -1.19 -0.94
C ASN A 78 20.33 -1.66 -0.13
N GLN A 79 20.34 -1.41 1.18
CA GLN A 79 21.38 -1.96 2.06
C GLN A 79 21.34 -3.49 2.06
N LEU A 80 20.14 -4.07 2.18
CA LEU A 80 19.97 -5.53 2.16
C LEU A 80 20.30 -6.14 0.80
N LEU A 81 20.01 -5.43 -0.29
CA LEU A 81 20.24 -5.89 -1.65
C LEU A 81 21.66 -5.58 -2.16
N GLY A 82 22.49 -4.88 -1.39
CA GLY A 82 23.81 -4.44 -1.84
C GLY A 82 23.76 -3.39 -2.95
N ARG A 83 22.74 -2.52 -2.95
CA ARG A 83 22.46 -1.54 -4.00
C ARG A 83 22.42 -0.11 -3.47
N THR A 84 23.16 0.18 -2.41
CA THR A 84 23.17 1.51 -1.78
C THR A 84 23.40 2.62 -2.81
N GLY A 85 22.56 3.66 -2.76
CA GLY A 85 22.65 4.80 -3.66
C GLY A 85 21.91 4.62 -4.99
N LEU A 86 21.36 3.42 -5.26
CA LEU A 86 20.59 3.17 -6.47
C LEU A 86 19.10 3.37 -6.22
N SER A 87 18.34 3.51 -7.31
CA SER A 87 16.89 3.63 -7.25
C SER A 87 16.27 2.29 -6.83
N PHE A 88 15.33 2.31 -5.89
CA PHE A 88 14.56 1.13 -5.47
C PHE A 88 13.12 1.19 -5.98
N TRP A 89 12.42 2.30 -5.69
CA TRP A 89 11.06 2.52 -6.15
C TRP A 89 11.04 3.12 -7.55
N GLN A 90 9.99 2.79 -8.31
CA GLN A 90 9.73 3.51 -9.56
C GLN A 90 9.36 4.97 -9.23
N ASP A 91 9.67 5.89 -10.15
CA ASP A 91 9.43 7.31 -9.94
C ASP A 91 7.95 7.65 -9.81
N GLU A 92 7.09 6.88 -10.47
CA GLU A 92 5.66 7.16 -10.51
C GLU A 92 4.96 6.76 -9.23
N SER A 93 4.10 7.66 -8.75
CA SER A 93 3.15 7.41 -7.66
C SER A 93 1.82 8.04 -8.05
N TYR A 94 0.74 7.41 -7.62
CA TYR A 94 -0.61 7.89 -7.95
C TYR A 94 -1.43 8.01 -6.69
N ASP A 95 -2.22 9.08 -6.61
CA ASP A 95 -3.22 9.29 -5.58
C ASP A 95 -4.59 9.27 -6.23
N HIS A 96 -5.52 8.55 -5.62
CA HIS A 96 -6.93 8.59 -6.00
C HIS A 96 -7.77 8.87 -4.76
N TRP A 97 -8.49 9.98 -4.74
CA TRP A 97 -9.34 10.37 -3.63
C TRP A 97 -10.66 9.60 -3.67
N VAL A 98 -11.00 8.97 -2.54
CA VAL A 98 -12.22 8.18 -2.39
C VAL A 98 -13.41 9.12 -2.26
N ARG A 99 -14.45 8.91 -3.08
CA ARG A 99 -15.57 9.84 -3.21
C ARG A 99 -16.71 9.58 -2.25
N ASN A 100 -16.92 8.32 -1.85
CA ASN A 100 -18.05 7.93 -1.01
C ASN A 100 -17.80 6.57 -0.35
N THR A 101 -18.71 6.18 0.56
CA THR A 101 -18.61 4.92 1.30
C THR A 101 -18.65 3.68 0.39
N LYS A 102 -19.46 3.71 -0.66
CA LYS A 102 -19.54 2.60 -1.60
C LYS A 102 -18.21 2.37 -2.32
N GLU A 103 -17.57 3.44 -2.76
CA GLU A 103 -16.24 3.37 -3.38
C GLU A 103 -15.20 2.90 -2.36
N PHE A 104 -15.28 3.38 -1.12
CA PHE A 104 -14.39 2.96 -0.04
C PHE A 104 -14.44 1.44 0.17
N ASP A 105 -15.64 0.87 0.30
CA ASP A 105 -15.80 -0.58 0.51
C ASP A 105 -15.27 -1.38 -0.68
N ARG A 106 -15.54 -0.91 -1.90
CA ARG A 106 -15.07 -1.57 -3.11
C ARG A 106 -13.55 -1.56 -3.20
N ILE A 107 -12.91 -0.46 -2.84
CA ILE A 107 -11.45 -0.34 -2.86
C ILE A 107 -10.81 -1.24 -1.83
N ILE A 108 -11.37 -1.35 -0.61
CA ILE A 108 -10.86 -2.31 0.38
C ILE A 108 -10.88 -3.73 -0.20
N GLY A 109 -12.02 -4.14 -0.76
CA GLY A 109 -12.14 -5.46 -1.37
C GLY A 109 -11.13 -5.67 -2.49
N TYR A 110 -10.97 -4.68 -3.36
CA TYR A 110 -9.99 -4.75 -4.44
C TYR A 110 -8.57 -4.92 -3.92
N ILE A 111 -8.17 -4.11 -2.93
CA ILE A 111 -6.82 -4.17 -2.37
C ILE A 111 -6.55 -5.54 -1.74
N GLU A 112 -7.47 -6.03 -0.91
CA GLU A 112 -7.24 -7.27 -0.17
C GLU A 112 -7.37 -8.51 -1.03
N GLU A 113 -8.19 -8.49 -2.07
CA GLU A 113 -8.34 -9.59 -3.01
C GLU A 113 -7.31 -9.56 -4.15
N ASN A 114 -6.52 -8.52 -4.25
CA ASN A 114 -5.55 -8.36 -5.34
C ASN A 114 -4.64 -9.58 -5.54
N PRO A 115 -4.04 -10.17 -4.46
CA PRO A 115 -3.21 -11.37 -4.64
C PRO A 115 -3.97 -12.58 -5.18
N VAL A 116 -5.25 -12.72 -4.85
CA VAL A 116 -6.09 -13.79 -5.39
C VAL A 116 -6.37 -13.54 -6.86
N SER A 117 -6.77 -12.31 -7.21
CA SER A 117 -7.05 -11.93 -8.61
C SER A 117 -5.82 -12.08 -9.49
N ALA A 118 -4.63 -11.88 -8.95
CA ALA A 118 -3.36 -12.05 -9.65
C ALA A 118 -2.90 -13.51 -9.72
N GLY A 119 -3.63 -14.44 -9.13
CA GLY A 119 -3.30 -15.87 -9.15
C GLY A 119 -2.17 -16.27 -8.22
N LEU A 120 -1.83 -15.44 -7.24
CA LEU A 120 -0.70 -15.69 -6.34
C LEU A 120 -1.07 -16.61 -5.17
N VAL A 121 -2.30 -16.53 -4.69
CA VAL A 121 -2.84 -17.35 -3.58
C VAL A 121 -4.29 -17.69 -3.87
N GLY A 122 -4.81 -18.71 -3.17
CA GLY A 122 -6.20 -19.14 -3.31
C GLY A 122 -7.20 -18.39 -2.44
N ALA A 123 -6.72 -17.70 -1.39
CA ALA A 123 -7.55 -16.90 -0.49
C ALA A 123 -6.71 -15.72 0.00
N MET A 124 -7.38 -14.57 0.25
CA MET A 124 -6.66 -13.35 0.62
C MET A 124 -5.91 -13.46 1.94
N GLU A 125 -6.40 -14.26 2.88
CA GLU A 125 -5.76 -14.47 4.17
C GLU A 125 -4.44 -15.25 4.07
N LEU A 126 -4.21 -15.92 2.95
CA LEU A 126 -2.99 -16.68 2.70
C LEU A 126 -1.85 -15.79 2.17
N TRP A 127 -2.15 -14.56 1.74
CA TRP A 127 -1.12 -13.62 1.31
C TRP A 127 -0.61 -12.86 2.54
N PRO A 128 0.65 -13.08 2.96
CA PRO A 128 1.14 -12.53 4.24
C PRO A 128 1.34 -11.02 4.24
N TRP A 129 1.37 -10.38 3.07
CA TRP A 129 1.76 -8.97 2.93
C TRP A 129 0.54 -8.12 2.60
N SER A 130 -0.49 -8.21 3.42
CA SER A 130 -1.71 -7.41 3.28
C SER A 130 -2.42 -7.22 4.61
N SER A 131 -3.30 -6.23 4.66
CA SER A 131 -4.14 -5.98 5.83
C SER A 131 -5.08 -7.14 6.16
N ALA A 132 -5.45 -7.95 5.15
CA ALA A 132 -6.29 -9.13 5.39
C ALA A 132 -5.62 -10.17 6.29
N ALA A 133 -4.28 -10.28 6.20
CA ALA A 133 -3.51 -11.26 6.98
C ALA A 133 -2.93 -10.70 8.27
N TRP A 134 -2.63 -9.38 8.30
CA TRP A 134 -1.86 -8.78 9.40
C TRP A 134 -2.69 -8.32 10.59
N GLN A 135 -3.89 -7.79 10.36
CA GLN A 135 -4.66 -7.20 11.45
C GLN A 135 -6.18 -7.29 11.23
N ALA A 136 -6.91 -7.34 12.34
CA ALA A 136 -8.33 -7.07 12.32
C ALA A 136 -8.55 -5.63 11.83
N LYS A 137 -9.41 -5.45 10.82
CA LYS A 137 -9.73 -4.13 10.31
C LYS A 137 -10.44 -3.29 11.34
N PRO A 138 -10.09 -2.00 11.44
CA PRO A 138 -10.98 -1.08 12.09
C PRO A 138 -12.31 -1.04 11.33
N PRO A 139 -13.44 -0.83 12.02
CA PRO A 139 -14.72 -0.69 11.35
C PRO A 139 -14.68 0.47 10.35
N ALA A 140 -15.45 0.33 9.27
CA ALA A 140 -15.62 1.42 8.33
C ALA A 140 -16.14 2.65 9.08
N PRO A 141 -15.57 3.82 8.83
CA PRO A 141 -16.01 5.00 9.53
C PRO A 141 -17.47 5.35 9.18
N PRO A 142 -18.21 5.97 10.09
CA PRO A 142 -19.59 6.40 9.82
C PRO A 142 -19.63 7.48 8.73
N HIS A 143 -20.79 7.76 8.18
CA HIS A 143 -20.99 8.74 7.12
C HIS A 143 -20.45 10.13 7.51
N GLY A 144 -19.91 10.87 6.55
CA GLY A 144 -19.45 12.24 6.78
C GLY A 144 -17.99 12.41 7.11
N HIS A 145 -17.14 11.51 6.62
CA HIS A 145 -15.72 11.50 6.97
C HIS A 145 -14.85 12.50 6.28
N PRO A 146 -13.68 12.77 6.93
CA PRO A 146 -12.56 13.34 6.20
C PRO A 146 -12.21 12.47 4.99
N PRO A 147 -11.75 13.07 3.90
CA PRO A 147 -11.45 12.33 2.67
C PRO A 147 -10.32 11.32 2.84
N ARG A 148 -10.49 10.15 2.26
CA ARG A 148 -9.47 9.12 2.18
C ARG A 148 -8.86 9.08 0.80
N VAL A 149 -7.66 8.57 0.72
CA VAL A 149 -6.92 8.49 -0.52
C VAL A 149 -6.31 7.09 -0.68
N VAL A 150 -6.35 6.58 -1.90
CA VAL A 150 -5.55 5.41 -2.29
C VAL A 150 -4.23 5.92 -2.82
N GLN A 151 -3.14 5.46 -2.23
CA GLN A 151 -1.80 5.70 -2.76
C GLN A 151 -1.26 4.43 -3.40
N GLU A 152 -0.61 4.60 -4.52
CA GLU A 152 0.05 3.51 -5.23
C GLU A 152 1.53 3.86 -5.42
N MET A 153 2.39 2.95 -4.96
CA MET A 153 3.85 3.09 -5.08
C MET A 153 4.47 1.97 -5.87
#